data_9c9b36577686cc0058928fd9077167d4
#
_entry.id   9c9b36577686cc0058928fd9077167d4
#
_cell.length_a   1.000
_cell.length_b   1.000
_cell.length_c   1.000
_cell.angle_alpha   90.00
_cell.angle_beta   90.00
_cell.angle_gamma   90.00
#
_symmetry.space_group_name_H-M   'P 1'
#
loop_
_entity.id
_entity.type
_entity.pdbx_description
1 polymer ?
#
loop_
_entity_poly.entity_id
_entity_poly.type
_entity_poly.pdbx_seq_one_letter_code
_entity_poly.pdbx_strand_id
1 'polypeptide(L)'
;MNTIKKQIEWDKYIIALSPIFLIFYISNETYAIDYRAFYLAGKSVLNNLNPYLNHISLSSDFYGPINSELSKFSGWKYPPLASYFFTPLATLPYELSKNIFNLFSLLSISLVTFFIIKKRIFHLNPYSLIIVGISFPFLATISRGQVEILIVCIALISLYFYKQDKIFLSAALIAIMGFIKVFPLLLSL
;
A
#
# COMPACT_ATOMS: atom_id res chain seq x y z
N MET A 1 37.16 12.50 -0.06
CA MET A 1 36.13 13.40 -0.65
C MET A 1 35.48 12.85 -1.93
N ASN A 2 36.21 12.14 -2.82
CA ASN A 2 35.63 11.57 -4.06
C ASN A 2 34.69 10.37 -3.86
N THR A 3 34.89 9.54 -2.84
CA THR A 3 34.05 8.38 -2.56
C THR A 3 32.63 8.77 -2.09
N ILE A 4 32.50 9.82 -1.30
CA ILE A 4 31.18 10.31 -0.82
C ILE A 4 30.36 10.92 -1.95
N LYS A 5 31.01 11.65 -2.91
CA LYS A 5 30.33 12.17 -4.10
C LYS A 5 29.81 11.05 -5.02
N LYS A 6 30.60 9.98 -5.20
CA LYS A 6 30.22 8.84 -6.01
C LYS A 6 29.06 8.04 -5.41
N GLN A 7 29.01 7.92 -4.09
CA GLN A 7 27.94 7.25 -3.36
C GLN A 7 26.59 8.01 -3.46
N ILE A 8 26.62 9.35 -3.44
CA ILE A 8 25.44 10.22 -3.60
C ILE A 8 24.84 10.09 -5.02
N GLU A 9 25.66 9.83 -6.05
CA GLU A 9 25.18 9.65 -7.43
C GLU A 9 24.45 8.32 -7.60
N TRP A 10 24.97 7.24 -7.07
CA TRP A 10 24.32 5.93 -7.14
C TRP A 10 22.97 5.92 -6.40
N ASP A 11 22.86 6.59 -5.27
CA ASP A 11 21.61 6.75 -4.53
C ASP A 11 20.50 7.39 -5.39
N LYS A 12 20.87 8.37 -6.25
CA LYS A 12 19.92 9.01 -7.16
C LYS A 12 19.42 8.04 -8.26
N TYR A 13 20.32 7.20 -8.80
CA TYR A 13 19.95 6.21 -9.82
C TYR A 13 19.05 5.11 -9.23
N ILE A 14 19.36 4.61 -8.05
CA ILE A 14 18.53 3.61 -7.36
C ILE A 14 17.14 4.18 -7.08
N ILE A 15 17.03 5.43 -6.60
CA ILE A 15 15.77 6.11 -6.36
C ILE A 15 14.99 6.30 -7.68
N ALA A 16 15.68 6.61 -8.78
CA ALA A 16 15.04 6.84 -10.07
C ALA A 16 14.59 5.54 -10.75
N LEU A 17 15.33 4.44 -10.57
CA LEU A 17 15.05 3.15 -11.23
C LEU A 17 13.99 2.33 -10.46
N SER A 18 13.88 2.48 -9.15
CA SER A 18 12.93 1.71 -8.35
C SER A 18 11.47 1.90 -8.80
N PRO A 19 10.98 3.10 -9.16
CA PRO A 19 9.64 3.30 -9.68
C PRO A 19 9.42 2.62 -11.05
N ILE A 20 10.43 2.66 -11.92
CA ILE A 20 10.34 2.07 -13.27
C ILE A 20 10.21 0.56 -13.18
N PHE A 21 11.01 -0.08 -12.33
CA PHE A 21 10.93 -1.52 -12.10
C PHE A 21 9.56 -1.93 -11.54
N LEU A 22 9.02 -1.12 -10.63
CA LEU A 22 7.74 -1.35 -10.03
C LEU A 22 6.58 -1.17 -11.05
N ILE A 23 6.63 -0.13 -11.89
CA ILE A 23 5.64 0.10 -12.95
C ILE A 23 5.63 -1.09 -13.90
N PHE A 24 6.81 -1.58 -14.32
CA PHE A 24 6.93 -2.75 -15.18
C PHE A 24 6.30 -3.99 -14.52
N TYR A 25 6.56 -4.21 -13.24
CA TYR A 25 6.01 -5.32 -12.48
C TYR A 25 4.49 -5.23 -12.34
N ILE A 26 3.96 -4.06 -11.98
CA ILE A 26 2.52 -3.83 -11.82
C ILE A 26 1.76 -3.97 -13.14
N SER A 27 2.34 -3.51 -14.26
CA SER A 27 1.70 -3.57 -15.57
C SER A 27 1.52 -5.00 -16.09
N ASN A 28 2.33 -5.94 -15.62
CA ASN A 28 2.26 -7.35 -15.99
C ASN A 28 1.36 -8.18 -15.05
N GLU A 29 0.86 -7.58 -13.98
CA GLU A 29 0.07 -8.29 -12.97
C GLU A 29 -1.42 -8.17 -13.20
N THR A 30 -2.05 -9.31 -13.42
CA THR A 30 -3.51 -9.43 -13.57
C THR A 30 -4.24 -9.70 -12.25
N TYR A 31 -3.51 -9.99 -11.16
CA TYR A 31 -4.04 -10.52 -9.91
C TYR A 31 -3.94 -9.56 -8.73
N ALA A 32 -4.83 -8.59 -8.62
CA ALA A 32 -4.95 -7.77 -7.42
C ALA A 32 -6.03 -8.35 -6.46
N ILE A 33 -5.82 -9.59 -5.96
CA ILE A 33 -6.82 -10.32 -5.16
C ILE A 33 -7.19 -9.55 -3.89
N ASP A 34 -6.22 -9.01 -3.17
CA ASP A 34 -6.47 -8.30 -1.92
C ASP A 34 -7.05 -6.92 -2.19
N TYR A 35 -6.59 -6.22 -3.26
CA TYR A 35 -7.21 -4.96 -3.67
C TYR A 35 -8.69 -5.13 -4.02
N ARG A 36 -9.06 -6.25 -4.65
CA ARG A 36 -10.47 -6.56 -4.93
C ARG A 36 -11.32 -6.57 -3.65
N ALA A 37 -10.81 -7.17 -2.57
CA ALA A 37 -11.52 -7.18 -1.29
C ALA A 37 -11.73 -5.75 -0.75
N PHE A 38 -10.75 -4.86 -0.88
CA PHE A 38 -10.86 -3.45 -0.50
C PHE A 38 -11.88 -2.72 -1.36
N TYR A 39 -11.82 -2.89 -2.68
CA TYR A 39 -12.77 -2.29 -3.62
C TYR A 39 -14.21 -2.73 -3.34
N LEU A 40 -14.43 -4.04 -3.15
CA LEU A 40 -15.75 -4.60 -2.88
C LEU A 40 -16.29 -4.17 -1.53
N ALA A 41 -15.44 -4.04 -0.50
CA ALA A 41 -15.85 -3.50 0.80
C ALA A 41 -16.31 -2.05 0.68
N GLY A 42 -15.57 -1.19 -0.04
CA GLY A 42 -15.98 0.18 -0.33
C GLY A 42 -17.30 0.23 -1.13
N LYS A 43 -17.47 -0.65 -2.11
CA LYS A 43 -18.69 -0.75 -2.91
C LYS A 43 -19.89 -1.22 -2.09
N SER A 44 -19.66 -2.13 -1.14
CA SER A 44 -20.71 -2.56 -0.19
C SER A 44 -21.18 -1.38 0.66
N VAL A 45 -20.26 -0.56 1.17
CA VAL A 45 -20.62 0.66 1.93
C VAL A 45 -21.45 1.62 1.09
N LEU A 46 -21.07 1.87 -0.17
CA LEU A 46 -21.83 2.74 -1.10
C LEU A 46 -23.27 2.27 -1.30
N ASN A 47 -23.51 0.96 -1.25
CA ASN A 47 -24.83 0.36 -1.43
C ASN A 47 -25.53 0.04 -0.10
N ASN A 48 -25.03 0.54 1.03
CA ASN A 48 -25.55 0.24 2.38
C ASN A 48 -25.63 -1.27 2.69
N LEU A 49 -24.66 -2.04 2.18
CA LEU A 49 -24.55 -3.49 2.37
C LEU A 49 -23.43 -3.80 3.38
N ASN A 50 -23.53 -4.97 4.02
CA ASN A 50 -22.53 -5.44 4.95
C ASN A 50 -21.25 -5.89 4.19
N PRO A 51 -20.09 -5.26 4.39
CA PRO A 51 -18.86 -5.61 3.66
C PRO A 51 -18.31 -7.01 3.98
N TYR A 52 -18.75 -7.64 5.07
CA TYR A 52 -18.34 -8.99 5.48
C TYR A 52 -19.10 -10.12 4.76
N LEU A 53 -20.19 -9.79 4.06
CA LEU A 53 -21.00 -10.77 3.34
C LEU A 53 -20.64 -10.78 1.87
N ASN A 54 -20.82 -11.95 1.25
CA ASN A 54 -20.69 -12.10 -0.18
C ASN A 54 -22.00 -11.68 -0.87
N HIS A 55 -21.93 -10.68 -1.73
CA HIS A 55 -23.07 -10.13 -2.47
C HIS A 55 -23.09 -10.52 -3.95
N ILE A 56 -22.29 -11.52 -4.38
CA ILE A 56 -22.23 -12.00 -5.79
C ILE A 56 -23.61 -12.35 -6.33
N SER A 57 -24.47 -12.88 -5.49
CA SER A 57 -25.84 -13.26 -5.88
C SER A 57 -26.76 -12.07 -6.20
N LEU A 58 -26.41 -10.85 -5.78
CA LEU A 58 -27.26 -9.67 -5.97
C LEU A 58 -27.18 -9.11 -7.39
N SER A 59 -26.01 -9.09 -8.01
CA SER A 59 -25.82 -8.81 -9.43
C SER A 59 -24.38 -9.13 -9.86
N SER A 60 -24.22 -9.64 -11.09
CA SER A 60 -22.90 -9.83 -11.71
C SER A 60 -22.14 -8.50 -11.85
N ASP A 61 -22.88 -7.41 -12.08
CA ASP A 61 -22.32 -6.07 -12.26
C ASP A 61 -21.80 -5.45 -10.98
N PHE A 62 -22.27 -5.93 -9.81
CA PHE A 62 -21.77 -5.46 -8.52
C PHE A 62 -20.26 -5.71 -8.37
N TYR A 63 -19.81 -6.84 -8.89
CA TYR A 63 -18.41 -7.27 -8.78
C TYR A 63 -17.52 -6.81 -9.95
N GLY A 64 -18.09 -6.14 -10.97
CA GLY A 64 -17.37 -5.72 -12.17
C GLY A 64 -17.01 -6.89 -13.09
N PRO A 65 -16.18 -6.68 -14.12
CA PRO A 65 -15.78 -7.70 -15.09
C PRO A 65 -14.80 -8.71 -14.45
N ILE A 66 -15.28 -9.45 -13.47
CA ILE A 66 -14.52 -10.47 -12.79
C ILE A 66 -14.86 -11.79 -13.44
N ASN A 67 -13.88 -12.38 -14.12
CA ASN A 67 -14.00 -13.71 -14.65
C ASN A 67 -14.42 -14.68 -13.52
N SER A 68 -15.52 -15.39 -13.70
CA SER A 68 -16.16 -16.23 -12.67
C SER A 68 -15.21 -17.28 -12.08
N GLU A 69 -14.21 -17.72 -12.84
CA GLU A 69 -13.19 -18.68 -12.37
C GLU A 69 -12.17 -18.07 -11.40
N LEU A 70 -11.96 -16.76 -11.45
CA LEU A 70 -11.06 -16.02 -10.58
C LEU A 70 -11.77 -15.40 -9.37
N SER A 71 -13.06 -15.56 -9.26
CA SER A 71 -13.93 -14.90 -8.29
C SER A 71 -14.02 -15.59 -6.93
N LYS A 72 -12.96 -16.24 -6.48
CA LYS A 72 -12.91 -16.63 -5.06
C LYS A 72 -12.92 -15.35 -4.23
N PHE A 73 -14.10 -15.07 -3.66
CA PHE A 73 -14.29 -13.98 -2.72
C PHE A 73 -13.36 -14.19 -1.54
N SER A 74 -12.37 -13.32 -1.40
CA SER A 74 -11.45 -13.38 -0.24
C SER A 74 -12.02 -12.68 0.97
N GLY A 75 -13.27 -12.48 1.14
CA GLY A 75 -13.95 -11.88 2.29
C GLY A 75 -13.24 -10.64 2.90
N TRP A 76 -14.01 -9.69 3.38
CA TRP A 76 -13.46 -8.57 4.15
C TRP A 76 -12.96 -9.06 5.52
N LYS A 77 -11.72 -8.75 5.89
CA LYS A 77 -11.07 -9.21 7.14
C LYS A 77 -10.54 -8.06 8.00
N TYR A 78 -10.85 -6.83 7.61
CA TYR A 78 -10.36 -5.61 8.25
C TYR A 78 -11.45 -4.97 9.12
N PRO A 79 -11.11 -4.04 10.02
CA PRO A 79 -12.11 -3.31 10.81
C PRO A 79 -13.16 -2.65 9.89
N PRO A 80 -14.43 -2.53 10.36
CA PRO A 80 -15.51 -1.95 9.55
C PRO A 80 -15.18 -0.57 9.02
N LEU A 81 -14.53 0.26 9.85
CA LEU A 81 -14.16 1.62 9.50
C LEU A 81 -13.17 1.67 8.31
N ALA A 82 -12.34 0.64 8.14
CA ALA A 82 -11.40 0.58 7.02
C ALA A 82 -12.11 0.56 5.66
N SER A 83 -13.33 -0.02 5.56
CA SER A 83 -14.09 -0.04 4.30
C SER A 83 -14.44 1.35 3.79
N TYR A 84 -14.65 2.32 4.68
CA TYR A 84 -14.96 3.71 4.33
C TYR A 84 -13.78 4.41 3.64
N PHE A 85 -12.52 4.05 3.95
CA PHE A 85 -11.36 4.60 3.26
C PHE A 85 -11.30 4.20 1.77
N PHE A 86 -11.91 3.07 1.42
CA PHE A 86 -11.95 2.58 0.03
C PHE A 86 -13.21 3.00 -0.71
N THR A 87 -14.19 3.63 -0.04
CA THR A 87 -15.42 4.13 -0.67
C THR A 87 -15.16 5.08 -1.84
N PRO A 88 -14.26 6.08 -1.75
CA PRO A 88 -13.97 6.95 -2.90
C PRO A 88 -13.40 6.19 -4.11
N LEU A 89 -12.57 5.19 -3.89
CA LEU A 89 -12.04 4.34 -4.95
C LEU A 89 -13.11 3.44 -5.57
N ALA A 90 -14.08 3.01 -4.77
CA ALA A 90 -15.17 2.14 -5.22
C ALA A 90 -16.24 2.87 -6.05
N THR A 91 -16.22 4.21 -6.13
CA THR A 91 -17.06 4.99 -7.08
C THR A 91 -16.57 4.89 -8.52
N LEU A 92 -15.32 4.51 -8.72
CA LEU A 92 -14.68 4.42 -10.02
C LEU A 92 -14.83 3.00 -10.62
N PRO A 93 -14.72 2.84 -11.96
CA PRO A 93 -14.56 1.52 -12.56
C PRO A 93 -13.36 0.78 -11.95
N TYR A 94 -13.49 -0.55 -11.76
CA TYR A 94 -12.50 -1.36 -11.04
C TYR A 94 -11.06 -1.17 -11.57
N GLU A 95 -10.86 -1.22 -12.88
CA GLU A 95 -9.52 -1.10 -13.48
C GLU A 95 -8.88 0.28 -13.21
N LEU A 96 -9.66 1.36 -13.33
CA LEU A 96 -9.18 2.70 -13.02
C LEU A 96 -8.84 2.83 -11.53
N SER A 97 -9.70 2.32 -10.67
CA SER A 97 -9.54 2.28 -9.23
C SER A 97 -8.28 1.53 -8.81
N LYS A 98 -8.05 0.34 -9.40
CA LYS A 98 -6.85 -0.47 -9.21
C LYS A 98 -5.58 0.29 -9.61
N ASN A 99 -5.60 0.96 -10.78
CA ASN A 99 -4.45 1.74 -11.25
C ASN A 99 -4.13 2.92 -10.33
N ILE A 100 -5.15 3.60 -9.80
CA ILE A 100 -4.98 4.67 -8.81
C ILE A 100 -4.38 4.11 -7.51
N PHE A 101 -4.86 2.97 -7.02
CA PHE A 101 -4.30 2.32 -5.84
C PHE A 101 -2.84 1.90 -6.04
N ASN A 102 -2.52 1.37 -7.22
CA ASN A 102 -1.14 1.02 -7.60
C ASN A 102 -0.25 2.26 -7.64
N LEU A 103 -0.76 3.41 -8.12
CA LEU A 103 -0.04 4.68 -8.10
C LEU A 103 0.25 5.13 -6.64
N PHE A 104 -0.71 5.01 -5.73
CA PHE A 104 -0.48 5.31 -4.32
C PHE A 104 0.58 4.38 -3.70
N SER A 105 0.57 3.09 -4.04
CA SER A 105 1.58 2.14 -3.61
C SER A 105 2.97 2.53 -4.13
N LEU A 106 3.07 2.92 -5.40
CA LEU A 106 4.30 3.40 -6.04
C LEU A 106 4.85 4.67 -5.35
N LEU A 107 3.98 5.66 -5.12
CA LEU A 107 4.35 6.88 -4.41
C LEU A 107 4.82 6.58 -2.99
N SER A 108 4.17 5.64 -2.30
CA SER A 108 4.56 5.22 -0.95
C SER A 108 5.93 4.56 -0.93
N ILE A 109 6.25 3.68 -1.88
CA ILE A 109 7.58 3.08 -2.00
C ILE A 109 8.64 4.16 -2.28
N SER A 110 8.35 5.10 -3.16
CA SER A 110 9.25 6.22 -3.46
C SER A 110 9.52 7.07 -2.22
N LEU A 111 8.49 7.35 -1.42
CA LEU A 111 8.62 8.07 -0.15
C LEU A 111 9.41 7.26 0.89
N VAL A 112 9.13 5.98 1.06
CA VAL A 112 9.88 5.08 1.95
C VAL A 112 11.36 5.09 1.58
N THR A 113 11.67 4.93 0.30
CA THR A 113 13.04 4.95 -0.22
C THR A 113 13.72 6.31 0.07
N PHE A 114 13.00 7.41 -0.17
CA PHE A 114 13.48 8.75 0.15
C PHE A 114 13.79 8.92 1.64
N PHE A 115 12.89 8.50 2.54
CA PHE A 115 13.10 8.60 3.98
C PHE A 115 14.29 7.76 4.45
N ILE A 116 14.44 6.55 3.93
CA ILE A 116 15.57 5.68 4.29
C ILE A 116 16.90 6.29 3.82
N ILE A 117 16.99 6.70 2.55
CA ILE A 117 18.26 7.15 1.96
C ILE A 117 18.59 8.59 2.39
N LYS A 118 17.67 9.54 2.21
CA LYS A 118 17.93 10.97 2.45
C LYS A 118 17.91 11.35 3.92
N LYS A 119 16.97 10.82 4.67
CA LYS A 119 16.83 11.15 6.10
C LYS A 119 17.62 10.22 7.00
N ARG A 120 18.21 9.16 6.46
CA ARG A 120 19.03 8.19 7.21
C ARG A 120 18.35 7.74 8.50
N ILE A 121 17.02 7.53 8.43
CA ILE A 121 16.24 7.11 9.59
C ILE A 121 16.77 5.77 10.12
N PHE A 122 17.21 4.91 9.20
CA PHE A 122 17.97 3.71 9.49
C PHE A 122 19.35 3.79 8.84
N HIS A 123 20.39 3.30 9.51
CA HIS A 123 21.73 3.17 8.95
C HIS A 123 21.81 1.96 7.99
N LEU A 124 20.88 1.91 7.02
CA LEU A 124 20.81 0.84 6.04
C LEU A 124 21.71 1.14 4.84
N ASN A 125 22.38 0.12 4.37
CA ASN A 125 23.08 0.19 3.10
C ASN A 125 22.03 0.29 1.96
N PRO A 126 22.15 1.25 1.01
CA PRO A 126 21.24 1.37 -0.13
C PRO A 126 21.04 0.06 -0.90
N TYR A 127 22.07 -0.78 -0.99
CA TYR A 127 21.98 -2.08 -1.65
C TYR A 127 20.99 -3.05 -0.96
N SER A 128 20.77 -2.92 0.35
CA SER A 128 19.76 -3.73 1.04
C SER A 128 18.34 -3.43 0.56
N LEU A 129 18.06 -2.23 0.07
CA LEU A 129 16.75 -1.87 -0.52
C LEU A 129 16.50 -2.62 -1.82
N ILE A 130 17.53 -2.89 -2.62
CA ILE A 130 17.42 -3.71 -3.83
C ILE A 130 17.03 -5.14 -3.44
N ILE A 131 17.71 -5.71 -2.44
CA ILE A 131 17.42 -7.07 -1.96
C ILE A 131 15.97 -7.16 -1.45
N VAL A 132 15.52 -6.15 -0.69
CA VAL A 132 14.12 -6.10 -0.23
C VAL A 132 13.17 -5.98 -1.42
N GLY A 133 13.47 -5.11 -2.39
CA GLY A 133 12.63 -4.86 -3.56
C GLY A 133 12.44 -6.08 -4.48
N ILE A 134 13.42 -6.99 -4.55
CA ILE A 134 13.30 -8.24 -5.32
C ILE A 134 12.87 -9.44 -4.46
N SER A 135 12.64 -9.24 -3.16
CA SER A 135 12.22 -10.32 -2.28
C SER A 135 10.80 -10.78 -2.60
N PHE A 136 10.55 -12.09 -2.52
CA PHE A 136 9.22 -12.66 -2.76
C PHE A 136 8.12 -12.01 -1.90
N PRO A 137 8.28 -11.78 -0.58
CA PRO A 137 7.25 -11.13 0.22
C PRO A 137 6.87 -9.73 -0.28
N PHE A 138 7.86 -8.94 -0.71
CA PHE A 138 7.62 -7.60 -1.23
C PHE A 138 6.88 -7.63 -2.57
N LEU A 139 7.35 -8.48 -3.49
CA LEU A 139 6.71 -8.66 -4.80
C LEU A 139 5.28 -9.21 -4.65
N ALA A 140 5.07 -10.18 -3.75
CA ALA A 140 3.74 -10.70 -3.47
C ALA A 140 2.79 -9.64 -2.89
N THR A 141 3.29 -8.74 -2.03
CA THR A 141 2.50 -7.63 -1.48
C THR A 141 2.01 -6.69 -2.59
N ILE A 142 2.87 -6.38 -3.56
CA ILE A 142 2.52 -5.52 -4.69
C ILE A 142 1.53 -6.24 -5.61
N SER A 143 1.84 -7.47 -6.05
CA SER A 143 1.02 -8.22 -6.99
C SER A 143 -0.40 -8.47 -6.48
N ARG A 144 -0.55 -8.64 -5.18
CA ARG A 144 -1.85 -8.83 -4.53
C ARG A 144 -2.60 -7.53 -4.29
N GLY A 145 -1.96 -6.37 -4.43
CA GLY A 145 -2.56 -5.07 -4.12
C GLY A 145 -2.86 -4.90 -2.63
N GLN A 146 -1.86 -5.20 -1.79
CA GLN A 146 -1.99 -5.11 -0.34
C GLN A 146 -1.72 -3.69 0.17
N VAL A 147 -2.32 -3.33 1.30
CA VAL A 147 -2.16 -2.01 1.95
C VAL A 147 -0.88 -1.88 2.77
N GLU A 148 -0.12 -2.94 2.96
CA GLU A 148 1.08 -2.98 3.80
C GLU A 148 2.10 -1.92 3.44
N ILE A 149 2.27 -1.64 2.15
CA ILE A 149 3.21 -0.62 1.67
C ILE A 149 2.78 0.78 2.14
N LEU A 150 1.48 1.07 2.08
CA LEU A 150 0.91 2.32 2.60
C LEU A 150 1.12 2.42 4.11
N ILE A 151 0.89 1.34 4.85
CA ILE A 151 1.10 1.26 6.30
C ILE A 151 2.58 1.51 6.65
N VAL A 152 3.52 0.86 5.96
CA VAL A 152 4.96 1.07 6.18
C VAL A 152 5.36 2.52 5.90
N CYS A 153 4.82 3.13 4.84
CA CYS A 153 5.06 4.53 4.52
C CYS A 153 4.58 5.45 5.65
N ILE A 154 3.34 5.27 6.12
CA ILE A 154 2.77 6.06 7.21
C ILE A 154 3.56 5.85 8.51
N ALA A 155 3.99 4.60 8.81
CA ALA A 155 4.81 4.29 9.98
C ALA A 155 6.16 5.03 9.96
N LEU A 156 6.82 5.11 8.80
CA LEU A 156 8.08 5.86 8.67
C LEU A 156 7.88 7.37 8.80
N ILE A 157 6.79 7.91 8.27
CA ILE A 157 6.42 9.32 8.45
C ILE A 157 6.13 9.60 9.93
N SER A 158 5.41 8.69 10.60
CA SER A 158 5.14 8.78 12.05
C SER A 158 6.45 8.80 12.86
N LEU A 159 7.35 7.85 12.59
CA LEU A 159 8.67 7.81 13.24
C LEU A 159 9.50 9.07 12.98
N TYR A 160 9.42 9.64 11.79
CA TYR A 160 10.07 10.89 11.44
C TYR A 160 9.53 12.04 12.28
N PHE A 161 8.21 12.17 12.44
CA PHE A 161 7.61 13.19 13.31
C PHE A 161 7.93 12.97 14.79
N TYR A 162 7.95 11.72 15.25
CA TYR A 162 8.35 11.38 16.61
C TYR A 162 9.77 11.89 16.91
N LYS A 163 10.73 11.65 15.98
CA LYS A 163 12.12 12.13 16.11
C LYS A 163 12.24 13.66 16.05
N GLN A 164 11.21 14.39 15.68
CA GLN A 164 11.12 15.85 15.69
C GLN A 164 10.29 16.38 16.86
N ASP A 165 10.06 15.58 17.89
CA ASP A 165 9.24 15.91 19.06
C ASP A 165 7.78 16.30 18.73
N LYS A 166 7.29 15.95 17.52
CA LYS A 166 5.91 16.16 17.09
C LYS A 166 5.03 14.96 17.46
N ILE A 167 4.97 14.68 18.78
CA ILE A 167 4.35 13.46 19.33
C ILE A 167 2.88 13.33 18.90
N PHE A 168 2.11 14.41 18.91
CA PHE A 168 0.70 14.39 18.52
C PHE A 168 0.49 13.93 17.07
N LEU A 169 1.29 14.46 16.12
CA LEU A 169 1.22 14.06 14.72
C LEU A 169 1.64 12.60 14.52
N SER A 170 2.67 12.17 15.24
CA SER A 170 3.11 10.78 15.23
C SER A 170 2.00 9.84 15.71
N ALA A 171 1.40 10.13 16.86
CA ALA A 171 0.30 9.34 17.42
C ALA A 171 -0.94 9.31 16.50
N ALA A 172 -1.30 10.44 15.89
CA ALA A 172 -2.41 10.53 14.94
C ALA A 172 -2.19 9.62 13.73
N LEU A 173 -0.98 9.55 13.18
CA LEU A 173 -0.63 8.66 12.08
C LEU A 173 -0.70 7.18 12.47
N ILE A 174 -0.25 6.82 13.68
CA ILE A 174 -0.39 5.45 14.21
C ILE A 174 -1.87 5.09 14.34
N ALA A 175 -2.70 6.00 14.86
CA ALA A 175 -4.13 5.77 14.98
C ALA A 175 -4.79 5.54 13.62
N ILE A 176 -4.45 6.32 12.59
CA ILE A 176 -4.94 6.13 11.21
C ILE A 176 -4.56 4.72 10.69
N MET A 177 -3.32 4.28 10.90
CA MET A 177 -2.93 2.91 10.54
C MET A 177 -3.74 1.86 11.27
N GLY A 178 -4.03 2.08 12.56
CA GLY A 178 -4.83 1.19 13.39
C GLY A 178 -6.26 1.02 12.90
N PHE A 179 -6.85 2.04 12.27
CA PHE A 179 -8.17 1.93 11.63
C PHE A 179 -8.15 1.02 10.39
N ILE A 180 -7.02 0.93 9.69
CA ILE A 180 -6.87 0.05 8.53
C ILE A 180 -6.50 -1.36 8.98
N LYS A 181 -5.50 -1.48 9.84
CA LYS A 181 -5.05 -2.76 10.44
C LYS A 181 -4.73 -2.54 11.91
N VAL A 182 -5.16 -3.47 12.76
CA VAL A 182 -5.01 -3.34 14.22
C VAL A 182 -3.55 -3.47 14.66
N PHE A 183 -2.74 -4.31 14.00
CA PHE A 183 -1.36 -4.58 14.44
C PHE A 183 -0.45 -3.33 14.55
N PRO A 184 -0.57 -2.27 13.71
CA PRO A 184 0.25 -1.08 13.87
C PRO A 184 0.06 -0.36 15.22
N LEU A 185 -1.04 -0.59 15.92
CA LEU A 185 -1.26 -0.03 17.26
C LEU A 185 -0.23 -0.54 18.28
N LEU A 186 0.39 -1.70 18.03
CA LEU A 186 1.50 -2.20 18.86
C LEU A 186 2.74 -1.29 18.83
N LEU A 187 2.86 -0.43 17.81
CA LEU A 187 3.94 0.56 17.73
C LEU A 187 3.77 1.75 18.68
N SER A 188 2.60 1.87 19.32
CA SER A 188 2.32 2.93 20.31
C SER A 188 2.70 2.55 21.73
N LEU A 189 3.06 1.28 21.97
CA LEU A 189 3.53 0.77 23.26
C LEU A 189 5.04 0.96 23.41
#